data_12784c2d5e8345891a040274fea616b4
#
_entry.id   12784c2d5e8345891a040274fea616b4
#
_cell.length_a   1.000
_cell.length_b   1.000
_cell.length_c   1.000
_cell.angle_alpha   90.00
_cell.angle_beta   90.00
_cell.angle_gamma   90.00
#
_symmetry.space_group_name_H-M   'P 1'
#
loop_
_entity.id
_entity.type
_entity.pdbx_description
1 polymer ?
#
loop_
_entity_poly.entity_id
_entity_poly.type
_entity_poly.pdbx_seq_one_letter_code
_entity_poly.pdbx_strand_id
1 'polypeptide(L)'
;RGKEMQVRSDARAKRDQIITAATEQFRTRPNSAVTLEGVAKDAGVGIATLYRHFPSRAELRQACALRFIEDLDGFLDDTLAGFDDDPEGSWERFVWRLVDYGVGMLVGALASELPDGVEPDVECRRDEFFARVQVLLDKAAPHGLIAPDQTPTELASELIVVTRPMDATLTALFPDVRERLVRNLLIAWRAENP
;
A
#
# COMPACT_ATOMS: atom_id res chain seq x y z
N ARG A 1 31.87 2.00 -21.34
CA ARG A 1 31.31 2.27 -20.00
C ARG A 1 30.06 3.18 -20.05
N GLY A 2 30.06 4.35 -20.73
CA GLY A 2 28.89 5.25 -20.79
C GLY A 2 27.66 4.67 -21.46
N LYS A 3 27.78 3.92 -22.55
CA LYS A 3 26.68 3.31 -23.29
C LYS A 3 26.02 2.15 -22.54
N GLU A 4 26.78 1.36 -21.78
CA GLU A 4 26.24 0.30 -20.91
C GLU A 4 25.50 0.87 -19.71
N MET A 5 25.99 1.97 -19.14
CA MET A 5 25.34 2.65 -18.02
C MET A 5 24.01 3.28 -18.46
N GLN A 6 23.96 3.86 -19.67
CA GLN A 6 22.73 4.39 -20.26
C GLN A 6 21.69 3.29 -20.50
N VAL A 7 22.09 2.15 -21.08
CA VAL A 7 21.17 1.01 -21.35
C VAL A 7 20.59 0.44 -20.05
N ARG A 8 21.39 0.34 -18.99
CA ARG A 8 20.91 -0.11 -17.67
C ARG A 8 19.95 0.89 -17.04
N SER A 9 20.22 2.19 -17.16
CA SER A 9 19.34 3.26 -16.69
C SER A 9 17.99 3.22 -17.40
N ASP A 10 17.98 3.07 -18.73
CA ASP A 10 16.77 3.01 -19.55
C ASP A 10 15.94 1.75 -19.24
N ALA A 11 16.60 0.62 -18.99
CA ALA A 11 15.93 -0.62 -18.59
C ALA A 11 15.26 -0.49 -17.21
N ARG A 12 15.95 0.13 -16.24
CA ARG A 12 15.40 0.39 -14.91
C ARG A 12 14.20 1.34 -14.99
N ALA A 13 14.33 2.44 -15.73
CA ALA A 13 13.24 3.40 -15.92
C ALA A 13 11.98 2.73 -16.52
N LYS A 14 12.16 1.85 -17.52
CA LYS A 14 11.02 1.10 -18.08
C LYS A 14 10.40 0.11 -17.09
N ARG A 15 11.22 -0.55 -16.29
CA ARG A 15 10.72 -1.45 -15.22
C ARG A 15 9.88 -0.68 -14.20
N ASP A 16 10.35 0.48 -13.79
CA ASP A 16 9.63 1.34 -12.83
C ASP A 16 8.32 1.88 -13.42
N GLN A 17 8.30 2.27 -14.71
CA GLN A 17 7.08 2.66 -15.43
C GLN A 17 6.04 1.54 -15.44
N ILE A 18 6.45 0.28 -15.68
CA ILE A 18 5.55 -0.87 -15.69
C ILE A 18 4.98 -1.11 -14.29
N ILE A 19 5.81 -1.07 -13.23
CA ILE A 19 5.35 -1.24 -11.84
C ILE A 19 4.36 -0.13 -11.46
N THR A 20 4.67 1.12 -11.78
CA THR A 20 3.79 2.26 -11.50
C THR A 20 2.43 2.10 -12.19
N ALA A 21 2.40 1.76 -13.48
CA ALA A 21 1.16 1.54 -14.23
C ALA A 21 0.36 0.36 -13.67
N ALA A 22 1.03 -0.74 -13.31
CA ALA A 22 0.38 -1.92 -12.72
C ALA A 22 -0.22 -1.60 -11.34
N THR A 23 0.54 -0.93 -10.47
CA THR A 23 0.07 -0.52 -9.14
C THR A 23 -1.15 0.39 -9.24
N GLU A 24 -1.16 1.35 -10.17
CA GLU A 24 -2.30 2.24 -10.40
C GLU A 24 -3.53 1.47 -10.92
N GLN A 25 -3.35 0.48 -11.80
CA GLN A 25 -4.46 -0.37 -12.23
C GLN A 25 -5.01 -1.22 -11.09
N PHE A 26 -4.14 -1.84 -10.26
CA PHE A 26 -4.55 -2.61 -9.07
C PHE A 26 -5.25 -1.73 -8.02
N ARG A 27 -4.89 -0.46 -7.92
CA ARG A 27 -5.50 0.50 -7.00
C ARG A 27 -6.89 0.96 -7.44
N THR A 28 -7.13 1.04 -8.74
CA THR A 28 -8.34 1.69 -9.31
C THR A 28 -9.32 0.74 -9.96
N ARG A 29 -8.94 -0.52 -10.19
CA ARG A 29 -9.76 -1.51 -10.93
C ARG A 29 -9.86 -2.83 -10.17
N PRO A 30 -10.96 -3.58 -10.35
CA PRO A 30 -11.03 -4.96 -9.86
C PRO A 30 -9.87 -5.80 -10.43
N ASN A 31 -9.33 -6.72 -9.63
CA ASN A 31 -8.17 -7.55 -10.04
C ASN A 31 -8.40 -8.29 -11.36
N SER A 32 -9.64 -8.76 -11.62
CA SER A 32 -10.02 -9.44 -12.86
C SER A 32 -9.95 -8.54 -14.11
N ALA A 33 -10.01 -7.22 -13.95
CA ALA A 33 -9.92 -6.25 -15.05
C ALA A 33 -8.49 -5.79 -15.36
N VAL A 34 -7.51 -6.14 -14.53
CA VAL A 34 -6.10 -5.80 -14.74
C VAL A 34 -5.46 -6.84 -15.67
N THR A 35 -5.03 -6.42 -16.86
CA THR A 35 -4.37 -7.27 -17.86
C THR A 35 -2.96 -6.78 -18.14
N LEU A 36 -2.04 -7.71 -18.54
CA LEU A 36 -0.67 -7.32 -18.88
C LEU A 36 -0.62 -6.39 -20.10
N GLU A 37 -1.53 -6.57 -21.06
CA GLU A 37 -1.70 -5.69 -22.23
C GLU A 37 -2.13 -4.28 -21.80
N GLY A 38 -3.08 -4.19 -20.87
CA GLY A 38 -3.52 -2.93 -20.28
C GLY A 38 -2.38 -2.21 -19.55
N VAL A 39 -1.62 -2.95 -18.75
CA VAL A 39 -0.44 -2.41 -18.05
C VAL A 39 0.62 -1.93 -19.04
N ALA A 40 0.96 -2.71 -20.06
CA ALA A 40 1.94 -2.31 -21.08
C ALA A 40 1.53 -1.01 -21.79
N LYS A 41 0.23 -0.90 -22.13
CA LYS A 41 -0.34 0.30 -22.76
C LYS A 41 -0.21 1.52 -21.85
N ASP A 42 -0.63 1.40 -20.59
CA ASP A 42 -0.62 2.51 -19.63
C ASP A 42 0.82 2.91 -19.25
N ALA A 43 1.76 1.94 -19.24
CA ALA A 43 3.20 2.18 -19.05
C ALA A 43 3.91 2.77 -20.29
N GLY A 44 3.23 2.85 -21.43
CA GLY A 44 3.86 3.33 -22.68
C GLY A 44 4.96 2.41 -23.24
N VAL A 45 4.88 1.10 -22.95
CA VAL A 45 5.84 0.10 -23.42
C VAL A 45 5.17 -0.95 -24.32
N GLY A 46 5.96 -1.56 -25.22
CA GLY A 46 5.47 -2.71 -25.96
C GLY A 46 5.30 -3.95 -25.07
N ILE A 47 4.29 -4.80 -25.36
CA ILE A 47 4.02 -6.03 -24.60
C ILE A 47 5.25 -6.96 -24.52
N ALA A 48 6.04 -7.07 -25.58
CA ALA A 48 7.28 -7.84 -25.57
C ALA A 48 8.34 -7.26 -24.61
N THR A 49 8.31 -5.95 -24.37
CA THR A 49 9.17 -5.30 -23.38
C THR A 49 8.71 -5.61 -21.98
N LEU A 50 7.40 -5.58 -21.73
CA LEU A 50 6.83 -5.98 -20.45
C LEU A 50 7.22 -7.42 -20.10
N TYR A 51 7.03 -8.38 -21.01
CA TYR A 51 7.39 -9.79 -20.77
C TYR A 51 8.90 -10.01 -20.54
N ARG A 52 9.76 -9.16 -21.09
CA ARG A 52 11.20 -9.21 -20.78
C ARG A 52 11.53 -8.77 -19.36
N HIS A 53 10.76 -7.86 -18.78
CA HIS A 53 10.93 -7.40 -17.41
C HIS A 53 10.18 -8.26 -16.39
N PHE A 54 9.02 -8.78 -16.78
CA PHE A 54 8.11 -9.57 -15.96
C PHE A 54 7.56 -10.73 -16.78
N PRO A 55 8.27 -11.88 -16.78
CA PRO A 55 7.87 -13.08 -17.52
C PRO A 55 6.49 -13.60 -17.14
N SER A 56 6.02 -13.32 -15.91
CA SER A 56 4.72 -13.73 -15.42
C SER A 56 3.97 -12.61 -14.71
N ARG A 57 2.63 -12.76 -14.61
CA ARG A 57 1.78 -11.87 -13.80
C ARG A 57 2.16 -11.93 -12.30
N ALA A 58 2.60 -13.10 -11.81
CA ALA A 58 3.04 -13.28 -10.44
C ALA A 58 4.27 -12.42 -10.11
N GLU A 59 5.29 -12.43 -11.00
CA GLU A 59 6.48 -11.60 -10.81
C GLU A 59 6.17 -10.10 -10.85
N LEU A 60 5.27 -9.66 -11.74
CA LEU A 60 4.81 -8.27 -11.76
C LEU A 60 4.10 -7.92 -10.45
N ARG A 61 3.23 -8.79 -9.96
CA ARG A 61 2.50 -8.60 -8.71
C ARG A 61 3.43 -8.52 -7.50
N GLN A 62 4.43 -9.41 -7.43
CA GLN A 62 5.47 -9.37 -6.40
C GLN A 62 6.21 -8.02 -6.41
N ALA A 63 6.62 -7.56 -7.59
CA ALA A 63 7.27 -6.26 -7.72
C ALA A 63 6.37 -5.09 -7.29
N CYS A 64 5.07 -5.15 -7.59
CA CYS A 64 4.09 -4.17 -7.12
C CYS A 64 3.92 -4.24 -5.59
N ALA A 65 3.93 -5.44 -4.99
CA ALA A 65 3.83 -5.60 -3.54
C ALA A 65 5.05 -5.01 -2.81
N LEU A 66 6.26 -5.26 -3.32
CA LEU A 66 7.48 -4.66 -2.77
C LEU A 66 7.46 -3.12 -2.88
N ARG A 67 7.04 -2.59 -4.03
CA ARG A 67 6.90 -1.14 -4.22
C ARG A 67 5.84 -0.54 -3.30
N PHE A 68 4.72 -1.23 -3.11
CA PHE A 68 3.69 -0.82 -2.18
C PHE A 68 4.23 -0.67 -0.75
N ILE A 69 5.00 -1.66 -0.25
CA ILE A 69 5.62 -1.58 1.08
C ILE A 69 6.65 -0.44 1.15
N GLU A 70 7.45 -0.25 0.09
CA GLU A 70 8.42 0.84 0.00
C GLU A 70 7.75 2.23 0.08
N ASP A 71 6.63 2.41 -0.61
CA ASP A 71 5.85 3.66 -0.56
C ASP A 71 5.25 3.89 0.85
N LEU A 72 4.77 2.81 1.52
CA LEU A 72 4.29 2.90 2.91
C LEU A 72 5.43 3.24 3.89
N ASP A 73 6.62 2.69 3.68
CA ASP A 73 7.81 3.04 4.45
C ASP A 73 8.14 4.53 4.33
N GLY A 74 8.04 5.10 3.12
CA GLY A 74 8.22 6.53 2.92
C GLY A 74 7.17 7.38 3.67
N PHE A 75 5.92 6.92 3.73
CA PHE A 75 4.89 7.59 4.52
C PHE A 75 5.19 7.56 6.02
N LEU A 76 5.71 6.44 6.50
CA LEU A 76 6.12 6.26 7.88
C LEU A 76 7.32 7.13 8.24
N ASP A 77 8.33 7.25 7.35
CA ASP A 77 9.49 8.12 7.53
C ASP A 77 9.07 9.58 7.71
N ASP A 78 8.21 10.09 6.81
CA ASP A 78 7.67 11.45 6.89
C ASP A 78 6.91 11.68 8.21
N THR A 79 6.15 10.67 8.66
CA THR A 79 5.36 10.75 9.89
C THR A 79 6.26 10.78 11.11
N LEU A 80 7.24 9.88 11.21
CA LEU A 80 8.16 9.81 12.34
C LEU A 80 9.02 11.07 12.46
N ALA A 81 9.41 11.66 11.34
CA ALA A 81 10.21 12.89 11.31
C ALA A 81 9.48 14.11 11.92
N GLY A 82 8.15 14.18 11.77
CA GLY A 82 7.34 15.29 12.30
C GLY A 82 6.54 14.96 13.54
N PHE A 83 6.64 13.72 14.06
CA PHE A 83 5.74 13.23 15.10
C PHE A 83 5.87 13.99 16.41
N ASP A 84 7.08 14.28 16.86
CA ASP A 84 7.33 14.93 18.16
C ASP A 84 6.87 16.40 18.19
N ASP A 85 6.77 17.05 17.04
CA ASP A 85 6.27 18.44 16.90
C ASP A 85 4.74 18.52 16.93
N ASP A 86 4.05 17.54 16.31
CA ASP A 86 2.59 17.47 16.19
C ASP A 86 2.13 16.01 16.19
N PRO A 87 2.07 15.35 17.36
CA PRO A 87 1.71 13.93 17.44
C PRO A 87 0.33 13.61 16.86
N GLU A 88 -0.69 14.39 17.23
CA GLU A 88 -2.07 14.17 16.80
C GLU A 88 -2.24 14.37 15.29
N GLY A 89 -1.76 15.49 14.76
CA GLY A 89 -1.85 15.76 13.32
C GLY A 89 -0.98 14.83 12.50
N SER A 90 0.18 14.39 13.00
CA SER A 90 1.04 13.41 12.32
C SER A 90 0.38 12.03 12.24
N TRP A 91 -0.26 11.60 13.34
CA TRP A 91 -1.04 10.36 13.40
C TRP A 91 -2.21 10.38 12.41
N GLU A 92 -3.05 11.43 12.45
CA GLU A 92 -4.19 11.56 11.54
C GLU A 92 -3.76 11.61 10.07
N ARG A 93 -2.73 12.40 9.74
CA ARG A 93 -2.19 12.46 8.37
C ARG A 93 -1.66 11.11 7.90
N PHE A 94 -1.01 10.34 8.76
CA PHE A 94 -0.54 9.00 8.43
C PHE A 94 -1.70 8.07 8.06
N VAL A 95 -2.72 7.99 8.91
CA VAL A 95 -3.89 7.15 8.66
C VAL A 95 -4.60 7.55 7.37
N TRP A 96 -4.87 8.85 7.17
CA TRP A 96 -5.53 9.32 5.95
C TRP A 96 -4.68 9.09 4.70
N ARG A 97 -3.37 9.23 4.79
CA ARG A 97 -2.46 8.95 3.66
C ARG A 97 -2.51 7.48 3.25
N LEU A 98 -2.60 6.55 4.21
CA LEU A 98 -2.81 5.13 3.93
C LEU A 98 -4.16 4.86 3.24
N VAL A 99 -5.22 5.51 3.71
CA VAL A 99 -6.57 5.40 3.14
C VAL A 99 -6.60 5.94 1.69
N ASP A 100 -6.06 7.12 1.47
CA ASP A 100 -6.00 7.78 0.15
C ASP A 100 -5.10 7.03 -0.83
N TYR A 101 -4.05 6.39 -0.33
CA TYR A 101 -3.19 5.51 -1.13
C TYR A 101 -3.92 4.23 -1.56
N GLY A 102 -5.02 3.86 -0.91
CA GLY A 102 -5.87 2.74 -1.28
C GLY A 102 -5.41 1.40 -0.72
N VAL A 103 -4.94 1.36 0.53
CA VAL A 103 -4.43 0.15 1.17
C VAL A 103 -5.41 -1.03 1.10
N GLY A 104 -6.71 -0.81 1.30
CA GLY A 104 -7.72 -1.87 1.25
C GLY A 104 -7.90 -2.48 -0.13
N MET A 105 -7.77 -1.69 -1.20
CA MET A 105 -7.81 -2.17 -2.58
C MET A 105 -6.52 -2.91 -2.94
N LEU A 106 -5.36 -2.30 -2.68
CA LEU A 106 -4.05 -2.82 -3.07
C LEU A 106 -3.73 -4.13 -2.36
N VAL A 107 -3.95 -4.23 -1.04
CA VAL A 107 -3.72 -5.48 -0.31
C VAL A 107 -4.63 -6.58 -0.85
N GLY A 108 -5.92 -6.30 -1.08
CA GLY A 108 -6.83 -7.26 -1.68
C GLY A 108 -6.41 -7.74 -3.06
N ALA A 109 -5.94 -6.82 -3.94
CA ALA A 109 -5.50 -7.15 -5.28
C ALA A 109 -4.15 -7.89 -5.30
N LEU A 110 -3.21 -7.49 -4.45
CA LEU A 110 -1.85 -8.07 -4.41
C LEU A 110 -1.82 -9.42 -3.70
N ALA A 111 -2.66 -9.64 -2.67
CA ALA A 111 -2.76 -10.90 -1.94
C ALA A 111 -3.67 -11.95 -2.62
N SER A 112 -4.53 -11.56 -3.56
CA SER A 112 -5.42 -12.49 -4.27
C SER A 112 -4.62 -13.37 -5.25
N GLU A 113 -5.03 -14.63 -5.39
CA GLU A 113 -4.42 -15.61 -6.32
C GLU A 113 -2.96 -16.01 -5.98
N LEU A 114 -2.61 -16.06 -4.70
CA LEU A 114 -1.34 -16.64 -4.24
C LEU A 114 -1.61 -18.07 -3.74
N PRO A 115 -1.54 -19.11 -4.60
CA PRO A 115 -1.83 -20.50 -4.22
C PRO A 115 -0.82 -21.05 -3.20
N ASP A 116 0.41 -20.53 -3.22
CA ASP A 116 1.51 -20.98 -2.38
C ASP A 116 1.88 -19.98 -1.26
N GLY A 117 1.03 -18.96 -1.02
CA GLY A 117 1.30 -17.91 -0.03
C GLY A 117 2.04 -16.70 -0.60
N VAL A 118 2.48 -15.81 0.28
CA VAL A 118 3.23 -14.61 -0.08
C VAL A 118 4.69 -15.01 -0.33
N GLU A 119 5.32 -14.43 -1.36
CA GLU A 119 6.74 -14.66 -1.65
C GLU A 119 7.62 -14.25 -0.46
N PRO A 120 8.69 -15.04 -0.12
CA PRO A 120 9.52 -14.79 1.05
C PRO A 120 10.11 -13.38 1.14
N ASP A 121 10.47 -12.78 0.01
CA ASP A 121 11.00 -11.42 -0.04
C ASP A 121 9.94 -10.38 0.36
N VAL A 122 8.68 -10.59 -0.04
CA VAL A 122 7.56 -9.72 0.34
C VAL A 122 7.22 -9.90 1.82
N GLU A 123 7.26 -11.14 2.33
CA GLU A 123 7.05 -11.41 3.75
C GLU A 123 8.12 -10.74 4.61
N CYS A 124 9.38 -10.92 4.29
CA CYS A 124 10.49 -10.29 4.98
C CYS A 124 10.35 -8.76 5.01
N ARG A 125 10.03 -8.16 3.87
CA ARG A 125 9.88 -6.71 3.75
C ARG A 125 8.67 -6.18 4.51
N ARG A 126 7.55 -6.92 4.52
CA ARG A 126 6.38 -6.62 5.35
C ARG A 126 6.72 -6.65 6.84
N ASP A 127 7.45 -7.66 7.28
CA ASP A 127 7.78 -7.82 8.69
C ASP A 127 8.74 -6.72 9.16
N GLU A 128 9.71 -6.33 8.33
CA GLU A 128 10.55 -5.14 8.57
C GLU A 128 9.70 -3.87 8.70
N PHE A 129 8.76 -3.65 7.79
CA PHE A 129 7.85 -2.52 7.83
C PHE A 129 6.98 -2.52 9.10
N PHE A 130 6.41 -3.68 9.49
CA PHE A 130 5.60 -3.79 10.70
C PHE A 130 6.42 -3.53 11.98
N ALA A 131 7.68 -3.96 12.02
CA ALA A 131 8.57 -3.61 13.14
C ALA A 131 8.77 -2.09 13.26
N ARG A 132 8.81 -1.37 12.15
CA ARG A 132 8.89 0.09 12.13
C ARG A 132 7.57 0.77 12.48
N VAL A 133 6.43 0.20 12.05
CA VAL A 133 5.10 0.67 12.47
C VAL A 133 4.95 0.54 13.98
N GLN A 134 5.47 -0.54 14.60
CA GLN A 134 5.46 -0.68 16.06
C GLN A 134 6.13 0.52 16.75
N VAL A 135 7.24 1.03 16.21
CA VAL A 135 7.89 2.24 16.76
C VAL A 135 6.93 3.45 16.73
N LEU A 136 6.14 3.60 15.67
CA LEU A 136 5.13 4.66 15.60
C LEU A 136 4.02 4.44 16.63
N LEU A 137 3.54 3.20 16.82
CA LEU A 137 2.52 2.88 17.82
C LEU A 137 3.00 3.17 19.24
N ASP A 138 4.25 2.78 19.55
CA ASP A 138 4.88 3.04 20.84
C ASP A 138 5.03 4.55 21.13
N LYS A 139 5.19 5.36 20.09
CA LYS A 139 5.18 6.83 20.21
C LYS A 139 3.77 7.41 20.34
N ALA A 140 2.78 6.81 19.68
CA ALA A 140 1.38 7.30 19.64
C ALA A 140 0.61 6.98 20.94
N ALA A 141 0.86 5.83 21.56
CA ALA A 141 0.15 5.37 22.74
C ALA A 141 0.24 6.35 23.95
N PRO A 142 1.41 6.92 24.32
CA PRO A 142 1.51 7.91 25.40
C PRO A 142 0.70 9.20 25.18
N HIS A 143 0.36 9.49 23.91
CA HIS A 143 -0.50 10.63 23.54
C HIS A 143 -2.00 10.28 23.49
N GLY A 144 -2.38 9.06 23.85
CA GLY A 144 -3.76 8.61 23.82
C GLY A 144 -4.35 8.47 22.42
N LEU A 145 -3.52 8.27 21.40
CA LEU A 145 -3.93 8.17 20.00
C LEU A 145 -4.27 6.75 19.60
N ILE A 146 -3.74 5.77 20.35
CA ILE A 146 -3.97 4.34 20.15
C ILE A 146 -3.74 3.59 21.47
N ALA A 147 -4.35 2.41 21.64
CA ALA A 147 -4.16 1.57 22.82
C ALA A 147 -2.70 1.07 22.92
N PRO A 148 -2.13 0.97 24.13
CA PRO A 148 -0.72 0.57 24.32
C PRO A 148 -0.40 -0.86 23.86
N ASP A 149 -1.41 -1.72 23.76
CA ASP A 149 -1.31 -3.13 23.35
C ASP A 149 -1.68 -3.35 21.87
N GLN A 150 -2.07 -2.29 21.15
CA GLN A 150 -2.36 -2.37 19.73
C GLN A 150 -1.16 -2.82 18.92
N THR A 151 -1.34 -3.79 18.05
CA THR A 151 -0.28 -4.30 17.19
C THR A 151 -0.36 -3.74 15.76
N PRO A 152 0.75 -3.69 15.01
CA PRO A 152 0.74 -3.30 13.59
C PRO A 152 -0.19 -4.16 12.73
N THR A 153 -0.32 -5.46 13.06
CA THR A 153 -1.19 -6.38 12.34
C THR A 153 -2.66 -6.06 12.55
N GLU A 154 -3.07 -5.74 13.78
CA GLU A 154 -4.44 -5.33 14.10
C GLU A 154 -4.78 -4.01 13.40
N LEU A 155 -3.94 -2.99 13.57
CA LEU A 155 -4.09 -1.71 12.88
C LEU A 155 -4.25 -1.89 11.35
N ALA A 156 -3.37 -2.68 10.73
CA ALA A 156 -3.43 -2.94 9.30
C ALA A 156 -4.71 -3.68 8.90
N SER A 157 -5.12 -4.69 9.68
CA SER A 157 -6.33 -5.47 9.39
C SER A 157 -7.60 -4.63 9.45
N GLU A 158 -7.72 -3.75 10.44
CA GLU A 158 -8.85 -2.83 10.60
C GLU A 158 -8.92 -1.84 9.43
N LEU A 159 -7.79 -1.21 9.08
CA LEU A 159 -7.72 -0.30 7.93
C LEU A 159 -8.05 -1.00 6.61
N ILE A 160 -7.53 -2.21 6.38
CA ILE A 160 -7.82 -3.00 5.18
C ILE A 160 -9.30 -3.33 5.08
N VAL A 161 -9.94 -3.75 6.18
CA VAL A 161 -11.36 -4.10 6.20
C VAL A 161 -12.23 -2.89 5.92
N VAL A 162 -11.96 -1.77 6.60
CA VAL A 162 -12.76 -0.54 6.48
C VAL A 162 -12.60 0.15 5.13
N THR A 163 -11.41 0.03 4.52
CA THR A 163 -11.11 0.65 3.22
C THR A 163 -11.30 -0.29 2.03
N ARG A 164 -11.80 -1.51 2.25
CA ARG A 164 -12.15 -2.43 1.17
C ARG A 164 -13.12 -1.78 0.19
N PRO A 165 -12.91 -1.95 -1.12
CA PRO A 165 -13.85 -1.44 -2.10
C PRO A 165 -15.21 -2.15 -1.97
N MET A 166 -16.27 -1.36 -1.95
CA MET A 166 -17.64 -1.84 -2.14
C MET A 166 -17.93 -1.94 -3.64
N ASP A 167 -18.96 -2.69 -3.99
CA ASP A 167 -19.46 -2.66 -5.37
C ASP A 167 -19.94 -1.24 -5.76
N ALA A 168 -20.04 -0.99 -7.07
CA ALA A 168 -20.38 0.33 -7.60
C ALA A 168 -21.77 0.83 -7.13
N THR A 169 -22.71 -0.08 -6.93
CA THR A 169 -24.08 0.26 -6.48
C THR A 169 -24.05 0.74 -5.04
N LEU A 170 -23.37 0.00 -4.16
CA LEU A 170 -23.25 0.38 -2.74
C LEU A 170 -22.41 1.66 -2.59
N THR A 171 -21.36 1.83 -3.38
CA THR A 171 -20.56 3.08 -3.37
C THR A 171 -21.41 4.28 -3.77
N ALA A 172 -22.31 4.14 -4.76
CA ALA A 172 -23.20 5.23 -5.16
C ALA A 172 -24.28 5.54 -4.11
N LEU A 173 -24.76 4.53 -3.40
CA LEU A 173 -25.77 4.71 -2.33
C LEU A 173 -25.16 5.29 -1.04
N PHE A 174 -23.90 4.99 -0.76
CA PHE A 174 -23.23 5.36 0.49
C PHE A 174 -21.83 5.96 0.22
N PRO A 175 -21.74 7.11 -0.47
CA PRO A 175 -20.46 7.67 -0.93
C PRO A 175 -19.49 7.99 0.22
N ASP A 176 -20.01 8.39 1.40
CA ASP A 176 -19.19 8.86 2.52
C ASP A 176 -18.92 7.76 3.57
N VAL A 177 -19.37 6.51 3.34
CA VAL A 177 -19.31 5.48 4.38
C VAL A 177 -17.86 5.13 4.77
N ARG A 178 -16.95 5.07 3.79
CA ARG A 178 -15.53 4.79 4.04
C ARG A 178 -14.90 5.83 4.95
N GLU A 179 -15.06 7.11 4.62
CA GLU A 179 -14.50 8.20 5.41
C GLU A 179 -15.08 8.25 6.82
N ARG A 180 -16.39 7.99 6.94
CA ARG A 180 -17.05 7.92 8.24
C ARG A 180 -16.52 6.77 9.08
N LEU A 181 -16.29 5.59 8.49
CA LEU A 181 -15.75 4.42 9.20
C LEU A 181 -14.30 4.66 9.63
N VAL A 182 -13.47 5.30 8.81
CA VAL A 182 -12.10 5.66 9.19
C VAL A 182 -12.10 6.66 10.36
N ARG A 183 -12.98 7.67 10.34
CA ARG A 183 -13.14 8.59 11.49
C ARG A 183 -13.60 7.86 12.76
N ASN A 184 -14.49 6.88 12.63
CA ASN A 184 -14.92 6.07 13.76
C ASN A 184 -13.78 5.22 14.32
N LEU A 185 -12.90 4.66 13.48
CA LEU A 185 -11.70 3.97 13.93
C LEU A 185 -10.77 4.90 14.70
N LEU A 186 -10.47 6.09 14.17
CA LEU A 186 -9.64 7.08 14.86
C LEU A 186 -10.20 7.45 16.25
N ILE A 187 -11.53 7.49 16.41
CA ILE A 187 -12.18 7.74 17.69
C ILE A 187 -12.09 6.50 18.60
N ALA A 188 -12.36 5.31 18.06
CA ALA A 188 -12.32 4.06 18.83
C ALA A 188 -10.93 3.78 19.39
N TRP A 189 -9.87 3.95 18.59
CA TRP A 189 -8.48 3.77 19.05
C TRP A 189 -8.11 4.68 20.22
N ARG A 190 -8.67 5.90 20.27
CA ARG A 190 -8.49 6.82 21.40
C ARG A 190 -9.29 6.39 22.64
N ALA A 191 -10.49 5.84 22.45
CA ALA A 191 -11.39 5.44 23.54
C ALA A 191 -10.93 4.17 24.27
N GLU A 192 -10.14 3.32 23.62
CA GLU A 192 -9.56 2.10 24.19
C GLU A 192 -8.32 2.38 25.06
N ASN A 193 -7.92 3.63 25.18
CA ASN A 193 -6.83 4.05 26.05
C ASN A 193 -7.40 4.60 27.37
N PRO A 194 -7.46 3.80 28.47
CA PRO A 194 -8.04 4.18 29.77
C PRO A 194 -7.20 5.20 30.55
#